data_c2c1f2996b063db2263dcacc78ba8c83
#
_entry.id   c2c1f2996b063db2263dcacc78ba8c83
#
_cell.length_a   1.000
_cell.length_b   1.000
_cell.length_c   1.000
_cell.angle_alpha   90.00
_cell.angle_beta   90.00
_cell.angle_gamma   90.00
#
_symmetry.space_group_name_H-M   'P 1'
#
loop_
_entity.id
_entity.type
_entity.pdbx_description
1 polymer ?
#
loop_
_entity_poly.entity_id
_entity_poly.type
_entity_poly.pdbx_seq_one_letter_code
_entity_poly.pdbx_strand_id
1 'polypeptide(L)'
;MTGAALLLGLVSLAACDGREESAIDNLANGANASQVENNVRAEAQALMEPLAPPAPGTPGGLPVEPAPAEEGAIDPDSAQGAAQVVQGYYGLLEEKRFSDAQDLWNDKSAIGAQDDAHFAARFRGFSEIHANIGSPAEIEGAAGSSFVTVPVQVYGRLKANGKPWYRLRQVVLGRVDAVPGASEADRRWHIESIGAYVAPPADEADNATQTAQLISATDGMARKH
;
A
#
# COMPACT_ATOMS: atom_id res chain seq x y z
N MET A 1 -61.53 75.27 -12.53
CA MET A 1 -60.68 76.37 -12.99
C MET A 1 -59.26 75.91 -12.99
N THR A 2 -58.74 75.85 -14.19
CA THR A 2 -57.34 76.13 -14.66
C THR A 2 -56.22 75.34 -13.97
N GLY A 3 -55.34 74.76 -14.65
CA GLY A 3 -54.90 74.78 -16.03
C GLY A 3 -53.60 73.92 -16.16
N ALA A 4 -53.38 73.55 -17.34
CA ALA A 4 -52.33 72.72 -17.86
C ALA A 4 -50.87 73.15 -17.58
N ALA A 5 -49.94 72.27 -17.60
CA ALA A 5 -48.70 72.40 -18.34
C ALA A 5 -48.01 71.03 -18.52
N LEU A 6 -47.93 70.68 -19.73
CA LEU A 6 -47.17 69.59 -20.33
C LEU A 6 -45.69 69.98 -20.37
N LEU A 7 -44.79 69.12 -19.90
CA LEU A 7 -43.36 69.18 -20.25
C LEU A 7 -42.87 67.79 -20.55
N LEU A 8 -42.69 67.54 -21.84
CA LEU A 8 -41.95 66.40 -22.38
C LEU A 8 -40.47 66.54 -22.01
N GLY A 9 -39.96 65.59 -21.25
CA GLY A 9 -38.54 65.38 -21.09
C GLY A 9 -38.13 64.09 -21.83
N LEU A 10 -37.46 64.27 -22.96
CA LEU A 10 -36.75 63.15 -23.61
C LEU A 10 -35.62 62.70 -22.69
N VAL A 11 -35.73 61.51 -22.19
CA VAL A 11 -34.59 60.79 -21.62
C VAL A 11 -34.05 59.82 -22.66
N SER A 12 -32.89 60.17 -23.18
CA SER A 12 -32.10 59.30 -24.04
C SER A 12 -31.68 58.05 -23.25
N LEU A 13 -32.17 56.88 -23.64
CA LEU A 13 -31.63 55.64 -23.24
C LEU A 13 -30.24 55.48 -23.86
N ALA A 14 -29.21 55.67 -23.09
CA ALA A 14 -27.90 55.10 -23.42
C ALA A 14 -28.02 53.58 -23.24
N ALA A 15 -28.06 52.88 -24.35
CA ALA A 15 -27.85 51.43 -24.34
C ALA A 15 -26.40 51.16 -23.93
N CYS A 16 -26.20 50.86 -22.65
CA CYS A 16 -24.96 50.21 -22.25
C CYS A 16 -24.97 48.78 -22.78
N ASP A 17 -24.03 48.57 -23.63
CA ASP A 17 -23.78 47.37 -24.37
C ASP A 17 -23.41 46.22 -23.37
N GLY A 18 -24.38 45.38 -23.04
CA GLY A 18 -24.21 44.20 -22.19
C GLY A 18 -23.40 43.05 -22.83
N ARG A 19 -22.55 43.39 -23.80
CA ARG A 19 -21.79 42.41 -24.57
C ARG A 19 -20.45 42.03 -23.93
N GLU A 20 -19.88 42.88 -23.11
CA GLU A 20 -18.58 42.60 -22.49
C GLU A 20 -18.67 41.67 -21.25
N GLU A 21 -19.72 41.79 -20.45
CA GLU A 21 -19.92 40.92 -19.28
C GLU A 21 -20.21 39.47 -19.69
N SER A 22 -20.99 39.26 -20.72
CA SER A 22 -21.26 37.92 -21.25
C SER A 22 -20.02 37.26 -21.90
N ALA A 23 -19.06 38.03 -22.40
CA ALA A 23 -17.83 37.50 -22.96
C ALA A 23 -16.84 37.05 -21.83
N ILE A 24 -16.79 37.80 -20.74
CA ILE A 24 -15.95 37.47 -19.57
C ILE A 24 -16.49 36.23 -18.86
N ASP A 25 -17.80 36.14 -18.64
CA ASP A 25 -18.44 34.96 -18.04
C ASP A 25 -18.29 33.71 -18.90
N ASN A 26 -18.39 33.85 -20.22
CA ASN A 26 -18.16 32.74 -21.16
C ASN A 26 -16.68 32.29 -21.18
N LEU A 27 -15.74 33.22 -21.08
CA LEU A 27 -14.31 32.89 -20.97
C LEU A 27 -13.97 32.21 -19.63
N ALA A 28 -14.54 32.68 -18.52
CA ALA A 28 -14.36 32.07 -17.21
C ALA A 28 -14.99 30.67 -17.17
N ASN A 29 -16.19 30.48 -17.71
CA ASN A 29 -16.84 29.20 -17.80
C ASN A 29 -16.10 28.24 -18.74
N GLY A 30 -15.58 28.72 -19.86
CA GLY A 30 -14.77 27.96 -20.81
C GLY A 30 -13.43 27.53 -20.18
N ALA A 31 -12.76 28.40 -19.42
CA ALA A 31 -11.55 28.08 -18.72
C ALA A 31 -11.79 27.03 -17.60
N ASN A 32 -12.88 27.16 -16.85
CA ASN A 32 -13.27 26.19 -15.85
C ASN A 32 -13.62 24.83 -16.46
N ALA A 33 -14.35 24.81 -17.58
CA ALA A 33 -14.67 23.57 -18.30
C ALA A 33 -13.40 22.88 -18.80
N SER A 34 -12.48 23.62 -19.41
CA SER A 34 -11.21 23.09 -19.88
C SER A 34 -10.33 22.56 -18.73
N GLN A 35 -10.34 23.21 -17.58
CA GLN A 35 -9.64 22.72 -16.40
C GLN A 35 -10.26 21.42 -15.87
N VAL A 36 -11.58 21.32 -15.82
CA VAL A 36 -12.29 20.10 -15.42
C VAL A 36 -11.97 18.96 -16.39
N GLU A 37 -12.05 19.20 -17.71
CA GLU A 37 -11.71 18.20 -18.72
C GLU A 37 -10.24 17.75 -18.61
N ASN A 38 -9.31 18.66 -18.39
CA ASN A 38 -7.90 18.34 -18.23
C ASN A 38 -7.66 17.51 -16.94
N ASN A 39 -8.35 17.84 -15.84
CA ASN A 39 -8.28 17.09 -14.61
C ASN A 39 -8.85 15.68 -14.76
N VAL A 40 -10.02 15.55 -15.36
CA VAL A 40 -10.64 14.24 -15.66
C VAL A 40 -9.74 13.39 -16.55
N ARG A 41 -9.14 13.99 -17.58
CA ARG A 41 -8.19 13.28 -18.45
C ARG A 41 -6.93 12.87 -17.72
N ALA A 42 -6.37 13.73 -16.87
CA ALA A 42 -5.19 13.42 -16.06
C ALA A 42 -5.48 12.30 -15.05
N GLU A 43 -6.64 12.32 -14.40
CA GLU A 43 -7.08 11.24 -13.51
C GLU A 43 -7.29 9.93 -14.27
N ALA A 44 -7.93 9.97 -15.44
CA ALA A 44 -8.10 8.78 -16.27
C ALA A 44 -6.76 8.21 -16.74
N GLN A 45 -5.79 9.05 -17.10
CA GLN A 45 -4.43 8.62 -17.46
C GLN A 45 -3.69 8.03 -16.27
N ALA A 46 -3.81 8.63 -15.07
CA ALA A 46 -3.20 8.11 -13.85
C ALA A 46 -3.76 6.73 -13.45
N LEU A 47 -5.05 6.49 -13.71
CA LEU A 47 -5.69 5.19 -13.50
C LEU A 47 -5.22 4.12 -14.50
N MET A 48 -4.76 4.55 -15.69
CA MET A 48 -4.25 3.65 -16.73
C MET A 48 -2.74 3.40 -16.63
N GLU A 49 -2.02 4.20 -15.83
CA GLU A 49 -0.60 3.97 -15.59
C GLU A 49 -0.40 2.63 -14.84
N PRO A 50 0.36 1.68 -15.39
CA PRO A 50 0.62 0.42 -14.69
C PRO A 50 1.30 0.66 -13.34
N LEU A 51 0.94 -0.14 -12.33
CA LEU A 51 1.69 -0.18 -11.08
C LEU A 51 3.03 -0.86 -11.36
N ALA A 52 4.11 -0.09 -11.27
CA ALA A 52 5.48 -0.57 -11.48
C ALA A 52 6.29 -0.31 -10.20
N PRO A 53 6.16 -1.18 -9.18
CA PRO A 53 6.95 -1.03 -7.95
C PRO A 53 8.44 -1.12 -8.25
N PRO A 54 9.30 -0.39 -7.51
CA PRO A 54 10.75 -0.48 -7.66
C PRO A 54 11.25 -1.92 -7.63
N ALA A 55 12.18 -2.25 -8.52
CA ALA A 55 12.74 -3.59 -8.61
C ALA A 55 13.52 -3.98 -7.34
N PRO A 56 13.61 -5.27 -6.99
CA PRO A 56 14.45 -5.73 -5.90
C PRO A 56 15.90 -5.23 -6.02
N GLY A 57 16.52 -4.92 -4.89
CA GLY A 57 17.87 -4.35 -4.82
C GLY A 57 17.97 -2.87 -5.19
N THR A 58 16.86 -2.21 -5.55
CA THR A 58 16.83 -0.77 -5.82
C THR A 58 16.17 0.02 -4.68
N PRO A 59 16.41 1.33 -4.54
CA PRO A 59 15.76 2.14 -3.51
C PRO A 59 14.23 2.01 -3.54
N GLY A 60 13.64 1.56 -2.41
CA GLY A 60 12.19 1.31 -2.30
C GLY A 60 11.73 -0.06 -2.79
N GLY A 61 12.60 -0.84 -3.42
CA GLY A 61 12.39 -2.24 -3.76
C GLY A 61 12.67 -3.19 -2.59
N LEU A 62 12.35 -4.46 -2.74
CA LEU A 62 12.77 -5.49 -1.79
C LEU A 62 14.30 -5.55 -1.68
N PRO A 63 14.87 -5.89 -0.51
CA PRO A 63 16.34 -5.89 -0.30
C PRO A 63 17.06 -6.85 -1.26
N VAL A 64 16.48 -8.02 -1.46
CA VAL A 64 16.93 -9.06 -2.39
C VAL A 64 15.76 -9.62 -3.14
N GLU A 65 16.02 -10.22 -4.30
CA GLU A 65 15.00 -10.95 -5.05
C GLU A 65 14.50 -12.12 -4.19
N PRO A 66 13.17 -12.32 -4.07
CA PRO A 66 12.66 -13.48 -3.35
C PRO A 66 13.18 -14.77 -3.96
N ALA A 67 13.59 -15.71 -3.11
CA ALA A 67 13.97 -17.03 -3.58
C ALA A 67 12.79 -17.68 -4.33
N PRO A 68 13.04 -18.48 -5.37
CA PRO A 68 11.99 -19.26 -6.00
C PRO A 68 11.25 -20.11 -4.94
N ALA A 69 9.92 -20.22 -5.09
CA ALA A 69 9.14 -21.08 -4.21
C ALA A 69 9.67 -22.52 -4.31
N GLU A 70 9.95 -23.13 -3.17
CA GLU A 70 10.32 -24.55 -3.12
C GLU A 70 9.14 -25.41 -3.58
N GLU A 71 9.44 -26.43 -4.38
CA GLU A 71 8.43 -27.42 -4.78
C GLU A 71 8.14 -28.32 -3.58
N GLY A 72 6.97 -28.19 -3.01
CA GLY A 72 6.52 -29.03 -1.88
C GLY A 72 5.59 -28.29 -0.91
N ALA A 73 5.15 -29.03 0.10
CA ALA A 73 4.38 -28.43 1.19
C ALA A 73 5.31 -27.63 2.08
N ILE A 74 5.00 -26.35 2.28
CA ILE A 74 5.75 -25.49 3.19
C ILE A 74 5.40 -25.89 4.63
N ASP A 75 6.44 -26.11 5.45
CA ASP A 75 6.28 -26.32 6.87
C ASP A 75 5.68 -25.04 7.51
N PRO A 76 4.50 -25.12 8.12
CA PRO A 76 3.87 -23.95 8.74
C PRO A 76 4.70 -23.34 9.87
N ASP A 77 5.59 -24.10 10.48
CA ASP A 77 6.46 -23.65 11.59
C ASP A 77 7.76 -23.00 11.09
N SER A 78 8.04 -23.07 9.80
CA SER A 78 9.24 -22.48 9.19
C SER A 78 9.13 -20.97 8.99
N ALA A 79 10.26 -20.32 8.66
CA ALA A 79 10.29 -18.92 8.26
C ALA A 79 9.44 -18.70 6.98
N GLN A 80 9.42 -19.66 6.06
CA GLN A 80 8.55 -19.60 4.88
C GLN A 80 7.07 -19.72 5.25
N GLY A 81 6.73 -20.50 6.27
CA GLY A 81 5.38 -20.54 6.85
C GLY A 81 4.95 -19.17 7.39
N ALA A 82 5.86 -18.45 8.07
CA ALA A 82 5.61 -17.07 8.49
C ALA A 82 5.38 -16.13 7.30
N ALA A 83 6.18 -16.24 6.23
CA ALA A 83 6.01 -15.45 5.01
C ALA A 83 4.65 -15.72 4.33
N GLN A 84 4.12 -16.96 4.40
CA GLN A 84 2.77 -17.28 3.92
C GLN A 84 1.68 -16.55 4.70
N VAL A 85 1.84 -16.40 6.03
CA VAL A 85 0.90 -15.60 6.84
C VAL A 85 0.89 -14.15 6.38
N VAL A 86 2.06 -13.58 6.08
CA VAL A 86 2.16 -12.22 5.52
C VAL A 86 1.49 -12.11 4.16
N GLN A 87 1.71 -13.09 3.28
CA GLN A 87 1.05 -13.16 1.98
C GLN A 87 -0.48 -13.22 2.13
N GLY A 88 -0.97 -14.08 3.04
CA GLY A 88 -2.39 -14.17 3.37
C GLY A 88 -2.97 -12.85 3.89
N TYR A 89 -2.24 -12.17 4.77
CA TYR A 89 -2.64 -10.87 5.30
C TYR A 89 -2.86 -9.82 4.20
N TYR A 90 -1.90 -9.66 3.30
CA TYR A 90 -2.02 -8.69 2.22
C TYR A 90 -3.06 -9.12 1.18
N GLY A 91 -3.22 -10.43 0.91
CA GLY A 91 -4.31 -10.95 0.09
C GLY A 91 -5.69 -10.60 0.65
N LEU A 92 -5.89 -10.74 1.97
CA LEU A 92 -7.12 -10.34 2.64
C LEU A 92 -7.39 -8.83 2.56
N LEU A 93 -6.33 -8.00 2.64
CA LEU A 93 -6.46 -6.55 2.44
C LEU A 93 -6.86 -6.19 1.00
N GLU A 94 -6.30 -6.87 0.00
CA GLU A 94 -6.65 -6.72 -1.42
C GLU A 94 -8.11 -7.09 -1.67
N GLU A 95 -8.59 -8.17 -1.06
CA GLU A 95 -9.99 -8.61 -1.09
C GLU A 95 -10.92 -7.76 -0.21
N LYS A 96 -10.39 -6.78 0.54
CA LYS A 96 -11.11 -5.94 1.51
C LYS A 96 -11.75 -6.72 2.66
N ARG A 97 -11.21 -7.88 2.97
CA ARG A 97 -11.58 -8.73 4.10
C ARG A 97 -10.85 -8.29 5.36
N PHE A 98 -11.18 -7.08 5.82
CA PHE A 98 -10.41 -6.41 6.87
C PHE A 98 -10.51 -7.09 8.23
N SER A 99 -11.66 -7.68 8.57
CA SER A 99 -11.84 -8.44 9.81
C SER A 99 -10.91 -9.65 9.85
N ASP A 100 -10.88 -10.42 8.75
CA ASP A 100 -10.05 -11.61 8.65
C ASP A 100 -8.55 -11.26 8.68
N ALA A 101 -8.18 -10.12 8.05
CA ALA A 101 -6.81 -9.61 8.11
C ALA A 101 -6.42 -9.20 9.55
N GLN A 102 -7.34 -8.59 10.29
CA GLN A 102 -7.12 -8.21 11.68
C GLN A 102 -6.94 -9.43 12.59
N ASP A 103 -7.58 -10.54 12.30
CA ASP A 103 -7.49 -11.79 13.07
C ASP A 103 -6.10 -12.46 12.99
N LEU A 104 -5.26 -12.06 12.03
CA LEU A 104 -3.87 -12.53 11.93
C LEU A 104 -2.90 -11.81 12.89
N TRP A 105 -3.38 -10.79 13.61
CA TRP A 105 -2.56 -10.08 14.60
C TRP A 105 -2.64 -10.76 15.97
N ASN A 106 -1.49 -10.82 16.64
CA ASN A 106 -1.40 -11.32 18.02
C ASN A 106 -2.15 -10.40 18.99
N ASP A 107 -1.86 -9.09 18.90
CA ASP A 107 -2.53 -8.07 19.70
C ASP A 107 -3.22 -7.04 18.78
N LYS A 108 -4.54 -7.10 18.72
CA LYS A 108 -5.33 -6.14 17.95
C LYS A 108 -5.21 -4.71 18.46
N SER A 109 -4.83 -4.52 19.73
CA SER A 109 -4.59 -3.18 20.29
C SER A 109 -3.31 -2.54 19.76
N ALA A 110 -2.29 -3.34 19.39
CA ALA A 110 -1.03 -2.87 18.83
C ALA A 110 -1.20 -2.11 17.52
N ILE A 111 -2.24 -2.42 16.75
CA ILE A 111 -2.57 -1.70 15.52
C ILE A 111 -3.37 -0.41 15.75
N GLY A 112 -3.68 -0.09 17.00
CA GLY A 112 -4.49 1.09 17.34
C GLY A 112 -5.91 1.06 16.74
N ALA A 113 -6.38 -0.12 16.35
CA ALA A 113 -7.72 -0.32 15.84
C ALA A 113 -8.60 -0.87 16.97
N GLN A 114 -9.55 -0.06 17.43
CA GLN A 114 -10.47 -0.46 18.49
C GLN A 114 -11.52 -1.47 17.99
N ASP A 115 -11.79 -1.46 16.68
CA ASP A 115 -12.73 -2.34 16.00
C ASP A 115 -12.39 -2.47 14.50
N ASP A 116 -13.09 -3.36 13.80
CA ASP A 116 -12.94 -3.62 12.37
C ASP A 116 -13.12 -2.36 11.51
N ALA A 117 -14.00 -1.45 11.90
CA ALA A 117 -14.25 -0.22 11.16
C ALA A 117 -13.08 0.75 11.25
N HIS A 118 -12.42 0.85 12.40
CA HIS A 118 -11.20 1.64 12.59
C HIS A 118 -10.03 1.02 11.82
N PHE A 119 -9.92 -0.31 11.82
CA PHE A 119 -8.92 -1.00 11.04
C PHE A 119 -9.13 -0.76 9.53
N ALA A 120 -10.32 -0.98 9.01
CA ALA A 120 -10.66 -0.74 7.60
C ALA A 120 -10.46 0.71 7.18
N ALA A 121 -10.67 1.67 8.10
CA ALA A 121 -10.49 3.08 7.83
C ALA A 121 -9.06 3.46 7.42
N ARG A 122 -8.05 2.68 7.83
CA ARG A 122 -6.63 2.89 7.49
C ARG A 122 -6.36 2.70 6.00
N PHE A 123 -7.20 1.92 5.33
CA PHE A 123 -7.05 1.58 3.92
C PHE A 123 -7.98 2.36 3.00
N ARG A 124 -8.84 3.26 3.54
CA ARG A 124 -9.81 4.04 2.74
C ARG A 124 -9.17 4.92 1.68
N GLY A 125 -7.92 5.30 1.88
CA GLY A 125 -7.17 6.15 0.96
C GLY A 125 -6.72 5.44 -0.33
N PHE A 126 -6.87 4.12 -0.40
CA PHE A 126 -6.45 3.31 -1.54
C PHE A 126 -7.66 2.81 -2.35
N SER A 127 -7.55 2.84 -3.68
CA SER A 127 -8.49 2.16 -4.59
C SER A 127 -8.11 0.69 -4.75
N GLU A 128 -6.81 0.40 -4.77
CA GLU A 128 -6.22 -0.94 -4.80
C GLU A 128 -4.95 -0.96 -3.95
N ILE A 129 -4.65 -2.11 -3.38
CA ILE A 129 -3.46 -2.34 -2.56
C ILE A 129 -2.95 -3.76 -2.84
N HIS A 130 -1.65 -3.91 -3.01
CA HIS A 130 -0.95 -5.15 -3.31
C HIS A 130 0.34 -5.22 -2.50
N ALA A 131 0.95 -6.39 -2.46
CA ALA A 131 2.25 -6.57 -1.81
C ALA A 131 3.13 -7.59 -2.54
N ASN A 132 4.40 -7.28 -2.66
CA ASN A 132 5.44 -8.23 -2.97
C ASN A 132 6.10 -8.65 -1.66
N ILE A 133 6.11 -9.94 -1.37
CA ILE A 133 6.66 -10.51 -0.14
C ILE A 133 8.11 -10.90 -0.43
N GLY A 134 9.04 -10.38 0.38
CA GLY A 134 10.44 -10.72 0.29
C GLY A 134 10.80 -12.01 1.03
N SER A 135 12.04 -12.43 0.90
CA SER A 135 12.56 -13.57 1.66
C SER A 135 12.52 -13.28 3.16
N PRO A 136 11.97 -14.18 3.98
CA PRO A 136 11.99 -14.03 5.43
C PRO A 136 13.43 -14.11 5.95
N ALA A 137 13.69 -13.42 7.06
CA ALA A 137 14.92 -13.59 7.82
C ALA A 137 14.95 -14.97 8.51
N GLU A 138 16.09 -15.29 9.12
CA GLU A 138 16.20 -16.47 9.98
C GLU A 138 15.28 -16.36 11.22
N ILE A 139 14.88 -17.50 11.75
CA ILE A 139 14.07 -17.56 12.98
C ILE A 139 14.94 -17.18 14.16
N GLU A 140 14.54 -16.16 14.90
CA GLU A 140 15.15 -15.75 16.16
C GLU A 140 14.34 -16.29 17.34
N GLY A 141 14.99 -16.97 18.26
CA GLY A 141 14.36 -17.52 19.47
C GLY A 141 14.58 -16.61 20.68
N ALA A 142 13.53 -16.37 21.48
CA ALA A 142 13.63 -15.64 22.74
C ALA A 142 12.65 -16.18 23.78
N ALA A 143 13.15 -16.74 24.86
CA ALA A 143 12.39 -17.09 26.08
C ALA A 143 11.11 -17.93 25.82
N GLY A 144 11.17 -18.91 24.91
CA GLY A 144 10.04 -19.79 24.58
C GLY A 144 9.09 -19.22 23.54
N SER A 145 9.57 -18.24 22.80
CA SER A 145 8.90 -17.68 21.60
C SER A 145 9.89 -17.61 20.45
N SER A 146 9.38 -17.72 19.25
CA SER A 146 10.12 -17.58 17.99
C SER A 146 9.61 -16.37 17.23
N PHE A 147 10.52 -15.65 16.58
CA PHE A 147 10.21 -14.46 15.78
C PHE A 147 10.84 -14.56 14.38
N VAL A 148 10.16 -13.96 13.41
CA VAL A 148 10.64 -13.84 12.02
C VAL A 148 10.34 -12.46 11.51
N THR A 149 11.30 -11.84 10.83
CA THR A 149 11.10 -10.58 10.11
C THR A 149 10.98 -10.86 8.61
N VAL A 150 9.92 -10.35 8.00
CA VAL A 150 9.65 -10.48 6.56
C VAL A 150 9.60 -9.08 5.92
N PRO A 151 10.51 -8.78 4.97
CA PRO A 151 10.44 -7.54 4.21
C PRO A 151 9.27 -7.60 3.22
N VAL A 152 8.55 -6.48 3.08
CA VAL A 152 7.37 -6.40 2.22
C VAL A 152 7.36 -5.09 1.47
N GLN A 153 7.26 -5.15 0.16
CA GLN A 153 7.01 -3.99 -0.67
C GLN A 153 5.51 -3.84 -0.90
N VAL A 154 4.89 -2.93 -0.14
CA VAL A 154 3.47 -2.60 -0.31
C VAL A 154 3.31 -1.56 -1.40
N TYR A 155 2.41 -1.79 -2.32
CA TYR A 155 2.13 -0.86 -3.40
C TYR A 155 0.65 -0.81 -3.72
N GLY A 156 0.23 0.23 -4.40
CA GLY A 156 -1.16 0.43 -4.72
C GLY A 156 -1.42 1.77 -5.38
N ARG A 157 -2.67 2.16 -5.38
CA ARG A 157 -3.14 3.37 -6.04
C ARG A 157 -3.92 4.24 -5.05
N LEU A 158 -3.56 5.51 -4.99
CA LEU A 158 -4.25 6.47 -4.14
C LEU A 158 -5.61 6.83 -4.74
N LYS A 159 -6.66 6.74 -3.92
CA LYS A 159 -8.02 7.04 -4.33
C LYS A 159 -8.23 8.51 -4.69
N ALA A 160 -7.49 9.41 -4.04
CA ALA A 160 -7.64 10.85 -4.18
C ALA A 160 -7.24 11.37 -5.57
N ASN A 161 -6.30 10.73 -6.26
CA ASN A 161 -5.73 11.23 -7.53
C ASN A 161 -5.30 10.12 -8.51
N GLY A 162 -5.60 8.87 -8.21
CA GLY A 162 -5.24 7.73 -9.05
C GLY A 162 -3.74 7.42 -9.12
N LYS A 163 -2.88 8.15 -8.42
CA LYS A 163 -1.43 7.99 -8.53
C LYS A 163 -0.93 6.71 -7.87
N PRO A 164 0.10 6.07 -8.45
CA PRO A 164 0.81 4.98 -7.80
C PRO A 164 1.40 5.39 -6.46
N TRP A 165 1.44 4.46 -5.51
CA TRP A 165 2.03 4.61 -4.21
C TRP A 165 2.81 3.34 -3.86
N TYR A 166 4.02 3.49 -3.33
CA TYR A 166 4.94 2.40 -3.02
C TYR A 166 5.55 2.61 -1.64
N ARG A 167 5.73 1.53 -0.89
CA ARG A 167 6.36 1.61 0.42
C ARG A 167 7.02 0.28 0.78
N LEU A 168 8.32 0.34 1.10
CA LEU A 168 9.01 -0.79 1.69
C LEU A 168 8.72 -0.84 3.20
N ARG A 169 8.33 -2.00 3.69
CA ARG A 169 7.94 -2.29 5.06
C ARG A 169 8.67 -3.53 5.54
N GLN A 170 8.61 -3.78 6.84
CA GLN A 170 8.91 -5.08 7.43
C GLN A 170 7.75 -5.49 8.33
N VAL A 171 7.45 -6.77 8.31
CA VAL A 171 6.47 -7.42 9.16
C VAL A 171 7.24 -8.31 10.13
N VAL A 172 7.05 -8.12 11.41
CA VAL A 172 7.56 -9.01 12.45
C VAL A 172 6.44 -9.94 12.84
N LEU A 173 6.70 -11.23 12.77
CA LEU A 173 5.79 -12.27 13.24
C LEU A 173 6.39 -12.94 14.47
N GLY A 174 5.50 -13.37 15.37
CA GLY A 174 5.84 -14.14 16.57
C GLY A 174 4.94 -15.35 16.69
N ARG A 175 5.47 -16.37 17.40
CA ARG A 175 4.71 -17.53 17.86
C ARG A 175 5.28 -18.01 19.18
N VAL A 176 4.47 -18.69 19.97
CA VAL A 176 4.94 -19.39 21.16
C VAL A 176 5.48 -20.76 20.75
N ASP A 177 6.64 -21.14 21.27
CA ASP A 177 7.21 -22.46 21.03
C ASP A 177 6.39 -23.55 21.74
N ALA A 178 6.73 -24.82 21.48
CA ALA A 178 6.06 -25.97 22.09
C ALA A 178 6.43 -26.10 23.59
N VAL A 179 5.98 -25.13 24.40
CA VAL A 179 6.15 -25.13 25.84
C VAL A 179 4.88 -25.60 26.55
N PRO A 180 4.98 -26.18 27.77
CA PRO A 180 3.81 -26.58 28.55
C PRO A 180 2.83 -25.42 28.77
N GLY A 181 1.57 -25.62 28.40
CA GLY A 181 0.50 -24.62 28.52
C GLY A 181 0.24 -23.78 27.28
N ALA A 182 1.09 -23.80 26.26
CA ALA A 182 0.83 -23.13 24.98
C ALA A 182 -0.31 -23.82 24.23
N SER A 183 -1.32 -23.06 23.81
CA SER A 183 -2.40 -23.57 22.96
C SER A 183 -1.92 -23.78 21.53
N GLU A 184 -2.66 -24.52 20.74
CA GLU A 184 -2.39 -24.68 19.31
C GLU A 184 -2.48 -23.32 18.55
N ALA A 185 -3.34 -22.43 19.00
CA ALA A 185 -3.44 -21.09 18.45
C ALA A 185 -2.15 -20.28 18.70
N ASP A 186 -1.61 -20.31 19.92
CA ASP A 186 -0.39 -19.57 20.28
C ASP A 186 0.84 -20.05 19.51
N ARG A 187 0.85 -21.29 19.04
CA ARG A 187 1.95 -21.87 18.26
C ARG A 187 1.97 -21.47 16.79
N ARG A 188 0.91 -20.85 16.30
CA ARG A 188 0.86 -20.35 14.93
C ARG A 188 1.53 -18.98 14.84
N TRP A 189 2.05 -18.65 13.66
CA TRP A 189 2.59 -17.33 13.40
C TRP A 189 1.48 -16.29 13.43
N HIS A 190 1.70 -15.22 14.19
CA HIS A 190 0.86 -14.04 14.26
C HIS A 190 1.66 -12.78 13.97
N ILE A 191 1.03 -11.77 13.41
CA ILE A 191 1.67 -10.49 13.18
C ILE A 191 1.80 -9.75 14.52
N GLU A 192 3.03 -9.38 14.86
CA GLU A 192 3.35 -8.58 16.05
C GLU A 192 3.41 -7.09 15.70
N SER A 193 4.05 -6.77 14.57
CA SER A 193 4.18 -5.39 14.13
C SER A 193 4.41 -5.27 12.63
N ILE A 194 4.02 -4.10 12.07
CA ILE A 194 4.36 -3.69 10.71
C ILE A 194 4.98 -2.31 10.77
N GLY A 195 6.29 -2.24 10.52
CA GLY A 195 7.09 -1.03 10.59
C GLY A 195 7.68 -0.57 9.25
N ALA A 196 8.47 0.51 9.30
CA ALA A 196 9.36 0.85 8.22
C ALA A 196 10.46 -0.22 8.12
N TYR A 197 10.88 -0.54 6.90
CA TYR A 197 12.01 -1.46 6.73
C TYR A 197 13.29 -0.86 7.29
N VAL A 198 13.99 -1.66 8.08
CA VAL A 198 15.33 -1.35 8.59
C VAL A 198 16.28 -2.38 7.99
N ALA A 199 17.25 -1.91 7.21
CA ALA A 199 18.25 -2.81 6.65
C ALA A 199 19.08 -3.44 7.78
N PRO A 200 19.37 -4.75 7.71
CA PRO A 200 20.30 -5.37 8.65
C PRO A 200 21.69 -4.69 8.54
N PRO A 201 22.53 -4.78 9.57
CA PRO A 201 23.92 -4.34 9.50
C PRO A 201 24.63 -4.96 8.29
N ALA A 202 25.59 -4.22 7.70
CA ALA A 202 26.25 -4.66 6.46
C ALA A 202 26.99 -6.00 6.58
N ASP A 203 27.49 -6.33 7.76
CA ASP A 203 28.14 -7.60 8.10
C ASP A 203 27.18 -8.79 8.06
N GLU A 204 25.91 -8.62 8.46
CA GLU A 204 24.88 -9.66 8.37
C GLU A 204 24.36 -9.79 6.92
N ALA A 205 24.24 -8.68 6.20
CA ALA A 205 23.82 -8.68 4.80
C ALA A 205 24.83 -9.40 3.90
N ASP A 206 26.14 -9.23 4.15
CA ASP A 206 27.19 -9.91 3.42
C ASP A 206 27.18 -11.43 3.68
N ASN A 207 26.93 -11.85 4.91
CA ASN A 207 26.82 -13.28 5.26
C ASN A 207 25.59 -13.93 4.60
N ALA A 208 24.44 -13.27 4.58
CA ALA A 208 23.23 -13.78 3.93
C ALA A 208 23.46 -13.92 2.40
N THR A 209 24.12 -12.95 1.78
CA THR A 209 24.43 -12.96 0.35
C THR A 209 25.46 -14.07 0.02
N GLN A 210 26.48 -14.26 0.85
CA GLN A 210 27.44 -15.34 0.68
C GLN A 210 26.81 -16.72 0.85
N THR A 211 25.92 -16.87 1.83
CA THR A 211 25.20 -18.15 2.05
C THR A 211 24.31 -18.49 0.86
N ALA A 212 23.55 -17.53 0.33
CA ALA A 212 22.73 -17.70 -0.86
C ALA A 212 23.56 -18.08 -2.11
N GLN A 213 24.73 -17.45 -2.29
CA GLN A 213 25.65 -17.78 -3.38
C GLN A 213 26.26 -19.16 -3.26
N LEU A 214 26.61 -19.60 -2.05
CA LEU A 214 27.13 -20.95 -1.79
C LEU A 214 26.09 -22.04 -2.07
N ILE A 215 24.84 -21.83 -1.65
CA ILE A 215 23.74 -22.76 -1.93
C ILE A 215 23.50 -22.87 -3.43
N SER A 216 23.46 -21.77 -4.16
CA SER A 216 23.25 -21.76 -5.62
C SER A 216 24.42 -22.43 -6.38
N ALA A 217 25.66 -22.28 -5.89
CA ALA A 217 26.84 -22.91 -6.48
C ALA A 217 26.84 -24.42 -6.26
N THR A 218 26.36 -24.89 -5.10
CA THR A 218 26.32 -26.34 -4.77
C THR A 218 25.24 -27.06 -5.61
N ASP A 219 24.08 -26.41 -5.82
CA ASP A 219 23.00 -26.98 -6.65
C ASP A 219 23.38 -27.05 -8.14
N GLY A 220 24.18 -26.09 -8.61
CA GLY A 220 24.73 -26.09 -9.98
C GLY A 220 25.73 -27.22 -10.24
N MET A 221 26.39 -27.74 -9.20
CA MET A 221 27.30 -28.88 -9.31
C MET A 221 26.56 -30.24 -9.27
N ALA A 222 25.48 -30.35 -8.54
CA ALA A 222 24.68 -31.57 -8.42
C ALA A 222 23.96 -31.96 -9.74
N ARG A 223 23.73 -31.01 -10.64
CA ARG A 223 23.04 -31.23 -11.92
C ARG A 223 23.95 -31.63 -13.08
N LYS A 224 25.25 -31.81 -12.85
CA LYS A 224 26.25 -32.19 -13.90
C LYS A 224 26.77 -33.63 -13.83
N HIS A 225 26.10 -34.48 -13.05
CA HIS A 225 26.45 -35.93 -13.00
C HIS A 225 25.27 -36.81 -13.39
#